data_2455eed576b4cd18d24059913c6d874c
#
_entry.id   2455eed576b4cd18d24059913c6d874c
#
_cell.length_a   1.000
_cell.length_b   1.000
_cell.length_c   1.000
_cell.angle_alpha   90.00
_cell.angle_beta   90.00
_cell.angle_gamma   90.00
#
_symmetry.space_group_name_H-M   'P 1'
#
loop_
_entity.id
_entity.type
_entity.pdbx_description
1 polymer ?
#
loop_
_entity_poly.entity_id
_entity_poly.type
_entity_poly.pdbx_seq_one_letter_code
_entity_poly.pdbx_strand_id
1 'polypeptide(L)'
;MQKNIYTKTQKMKKIIILLSLFVCTISFGQDFERKAERVKALRVAFISTKLDLTAQEAEKFWPIFNKFSDSQLDLHKKKRQLMLKLKPENTAGMSDAETLKLLNESENIDTDFENKKRQFVKDLQGVISPQKILLLKKADEDFKSTLLKQFKNRRNGPPPRN
;
A
#
# COMPACT_ATOMS: atom_id res chain seq x y z
N MET A 1 -46.09 -2.96 -37.69
CA MET A 1 -45.94 -3.38 -36.27
C MET A 1 -44.59 -4.13 -35.97
N GLN A 2 -43.90 -4.73 -36.95
CA GLN A 2 -42.67 -5.48 -36.75
C GLN A 2 -41.38 -4.65 -36.52
N LYS A 3 -41.25 -3.44 -37.02
CA LYS A 3 -40.04 -2.59 -36.86
C LYS A 3 -39.71 -2.19 -35.41
N ASN A 4 -40.75 -2.09 -34.55
CA ASN A 4 -40.58 -1.62 -33.16
C ASN A 4 -40.00 -2.71 -32.22
N ILE A 5 -40.18 -3.98 -32.57
CA ILE A 5 -39.70 -5.11 -31.78
C ILE A 5 -38.18 -5.29 -32.00
N TYR A 6 -37.72 -5.18 -33.25
CA TYR A 6 -36.30 -5.28 -33.59
C TYR A 6 -35.42 -4.21 -32.96
N THR A 7 -35.90 -2.96 -32.92
CA THR A 7 -35.15 -1.85 -32.29
C THR A 7 -35.09 -1.98 -30.77
N LYS A 8 -36.13 -2.54 -30.14
CA LYS A 8 -36.16 -2.80 -28.69
C LYS A 8 -35.18 -3.91 -28.29
N THR A 9 -35.12 -4.97 -29.08
CA THR A 9 -34.22 -6.12 -28.86
C THR A 9 -32.76 -5.75 -29.06
N GLN A 10 -32.45 -4.91 -30.03
CA GLN A 10 -31.10 -4.39 -30.29
C GLN A 10 -30.64 -3.45 -29.15
N LYS A 11 -31.52 -2.60 -28.62
CA LYS A 11 -31.21 -1.75 -27.46
C LYS A 11 -30.96 -2.60 -26.20
N MET A 12 -31.76 -3.61 -25.96
CA MET A 12 -31.55 -4.54 -24.83
C MET A 12 -30.23 -5.30 -24.91
N LYS A 13 -29.86 -5.82 -26.10
CA LYS A 13 -28.57 -6.47 -26.31
C LYS A 13 -27.40 -5.52 -26.03
N LYS A 14 -27.45 -4.26 -26.49
CA LYS A 14 -26.41 -3.28 -26.20
C LYS A 14 -26.29 -2.94 -24.70
N ILE A 15 -27.42 -2.87 -23.99
CA ILE A 15 -27.45 -2.61 -22.55
C ILE A 15 -26.87 -3.83 -21.78
N ILE A 16 -27.17 -5.07 -22.19
CA ILE A 16 -26.64 -6.28 -21.58
C ILE A 16 -25.12 -6.37 -21.80
N ILE A 17 -24.63 -6.02 -22.99
CA ILE A 17 -23.19 -5.98 -23.30
C ILE A 17 -22.49 -4.90 -22.46
N LEU A 18 -23.08 -3.71 -22.33
CA LEU A 18 -22.56 -2.63 -21.47
C LEU A 18 -22.53 -3.02 -19.99
N LEU A 19 -23.58 -3.71 -19.51
CA LEU A 19 -23.64 -4.21 -18.14
C LEU A 19 -22.58 -5.31 -17.88
N SER A 20 -22.36 -6.22 -18.86
CA SER A 20 -21.35 -7.27 -18.72
C SER A 20 -19.92 -6.72 -18.75
N LEU A 21 -19.65 -5.64 -19.50
CA LEU A 21 -18.35 -4.94 -19.49
C LEU A 21 -18.08 -4.29 -18.12
N PHE A 22 -19.13 -3.76 -17.47
CA PHE A 22 -19.00 -3.10 -16.16
C PHE A 22 -18.65 -4.07 -15.02
N VAL A 23 -19.11 -5.32 -15.10
CA VAL A 23 -18.82 -6.36 -14.09
C VAL A 23 -17.35 -6.81 -14.13
N CYS A 24 -16.69 -6.78 -15.29
CA CYS A 24 -15.28 -7.19 -15.41
C CYS A 24 -14.28 -6.25 -14.76
N THR A 25 -14.63 -4.97 -14.53
CA THR A 25 -13.68 -3.99 -13.97
C THR A 25 -13.53 -4.07 -12.46
N ILE A 26 -14.47 -4.70 -11.75
CA ILE A 26 -14.48 -4.80 -10.28
C ILE A 26 -13.50 -5.88 -9.77
N SER A 27 -13.17 -6.88 -10.57
CA SER A 27 -12.37 -8.04 -10.13
C SER A 27 -10.88 -7.75 -9.93
N PHE A 28 -10.30 -6.77 -10.62
CA PHE A 28 -8.87 -6.45 -10.53
C PHE A 28 -8.48 -5.68 -9.25
N GLY A 29 -9.41 -4.91 -8.67
CA GLY A 29 -9.15 -4.15 -7.42
C GLY A 29 -9.08 -5.04 -6.19
N GLN A 30 -9.91 -6.07 -6.12
CA GLN A 30 -10.04 -6.94 -4.95
C GLN A 30 -8.79 -7.79 -4.66
N ASP A 31 -8.05 -8.20 -5.69
CA ASP A 31 -6.85 -9.02 -5.53
C ASP A 31 -5.68 -8.22 -4.92
N PHE A 32 -5.57 -6.94 -5.22
CA PHE A 32 -4.55 -6.07 -4.64
C PHE A 32 -4.84 -5.79 -3.16
N GLU A 33 -6.09 -5.48 -2.83
CA GLU A 33 -6.49 -5.23 -1.44
C GLU A 33 -6.32 -6.48 -0.57
N ARG A 34 -6.74 -7.65 -1.04
CA ARG A 34 -6.53 -8.93 -0.33
C ARG A 34 -5.05 -9.22 -0.06
N LYS A 35 -4.16 -8.92 -1.02
CA LYS A 35 -2.72 -9.08 -0.85
C LYS A 35 -2.16 -8.10 0.19
N ALA A 36 -2.61 -6.85 0.17
CA ALA A 36 -2.22 -5.83 1.13
C ALA A 36 -2.67 -6.19 2.56
N GLU A 37 -3.93 -6.60 2.73
CA GLU A 37 -4.47 -7.05 4.01
C GLU A 37 -3.74 -8.31 4.53
N ARG A 38 -3.42 -9.25 3.66
CA ARG A 38 -2.63 -10.43 4.05
C ARG A 38 -1.22 -10.05 4.53
N VAL A 39 -0.55 -9.14 3.85
CA VAL A 39 0.76 -8.63 4.28
C VAL A 39 0.65 -7.89 5.61
N LYS A 40 -0.40 -7.10 5.82
CA LYS A 40 -0.69 -6.41 7.07
C LYS A 40 -0.89 -7.42 8.23
N ALA A 41 -1.70 -8.45 8.02
CA ALA A 41 -1.93 -9.50 9.01
C ALA A 41 -0.64 -10.27 9.36
N LEU A 42 0.18 -10.62 8.35
CA LEU A 42 1.48 -11.27 8.58
C LEU A 42 2.44 -10.38 9.36
N ARG A 43 2.44 -9.07 9.08
CA ARG A 43 3.26 -8.10 9.82
C ARG A 43 2.83 -8.00 11.28
N VAL A 44 1.52 -7.94 11.53
CA VAL A 44 0.96 -7.92 12.89
C VAL A 44 1.38 -9.18 13.66
N ALA A 45 1.18 -10.37 13.09
CA ALA A 45 1.58 -11.63 13.70
C ALA A 45 3.09 -11.68 13.99
N PHE A 46 3.93 -11.24 13.04
CA PHE A 46 5.38 -11.22 13.20
C PHE A 46 5.83 -10.28 14.32
N ILE A 47 5.28 -9.06 14.36
CA ILE A 47 5.59 -8.08 15.39
C ILE A 47 5.10 -8.54 16.77
N SER A 48 3.88 -9.09 16.87
CA SER A 48 3.34 -9.63 18.13
C SER A 48 4.28 -10.68 18.72
N THR A 49 4.74 -11.61 17.90
CA THR A 49 5.66 -12.68 18.34
C THR A 49 7.02 -12.13 18.79
N LYS A 50 7.50 -11.06 18.14
CA LYS A 50 8.83 -10.50 18.44
C LYS A 50 8.84 -9.60 19.66
N LEU A 51 7.76 -8.86 19.92
CA LEU A 51 7.71 -7.86 20.98
C LEU A 51 7.24 -8.42 22.32
N ASP A 52 6.60 -9.58 22.33
CA ASP A 52 6.00 -10.18 23.54
C ASP A 52 5.24 -9.13 24.37
N LEU A 53 4.23 -8.51 23.72
CA LEU A 53 3.44 -7.46 24.34
C LEU A 53 2.48 -8.06 25.38
N THR A 54 2.43 -7.44 26.56
CA THR A 54 1.33 -7.72 27.51
C THR A 54 -0.01 -7.26 26.91
N ALA A 55 -1.13 -7.74 27.46
CA ALA A 55 -2.45 -7.33 26.99
C ALA A 55 -2.65 -5.81 27.10
N GLN A 56 -2.20 -5.18 28.17
CA GLN A 56 -2.28 -3.73 28.37
C GLN A 56 -1.40 -2.94 27.38
N GLU A 57 -0.19 -3.43 27.12
CA GLU A 57 0.68 -2.83 26.10
C GLU A 57 0.05 -2.95 24.70
N ALA A 58 -0.48 -4.13 24.36
CA ALA A 58 -1.08 -4.41 23.07
C ALA A 58 -2.29 -3.50 22.78
N GLU A 59 -3.17 -3.31 23.78
CA GLU A 59 -4.35 -2.43 23.68
C GLU A 59 -3.97 -1.01 23.23
N LYS A 60 -2.90 -0.44 23.80
CA LYS A 60 -2.43 0.92 23.48
C LYS A 60 -1.52 0.96 22.25
N PHE A 61 -0.72 -0.08 22.03
CA PHE A 61 0.24 -0.16 20.94
C PHE A 61 -0.42 -0.23 19.56
N TRP A 62 -1.42 -1.11 19.40
CA TRP A 62 -1.98 -1.37 18.07
C TRP A 62 -2.67 -0.16 17.44
N PRO A 63 -3.42 0.68 18.14
CA PRO A 63 -3.96 1.91 17.55
C PRO A 63 -2.85 2.85 17.02
N ILE A 64 -1.77 3.02 17.76
CA ILE A 64 -0.62 3.86 17.37
C ILE A 64 0.09 3.26 16.16
N PHE A 65 0.35 1.95 16.20
CA PHE A 65 1.00 1.23 15.11
C PHE A 65 0.19 1.26 13.80
N ASN A 66 -1.12 1.04 13.89
CA ASN A 66 -2.00 1.08 12.72
C ASN A 66 -2.04 2.48 12.10
N LYS A 67 -2.22 3.52 12.90
CA LYS A 67 -2.19 4.93 12.45
C LYS A 67 -0.86 5.26 11.74
N PHE A 68 0.26 4.82 12.29
CA PHE A 68 1.56 4.96 11.66
C PHE A 68 1.63 4.20 10.33
N SER A 69 1.21 2.93 10.31
CA SER A 69 1.21 2.09 9.11
C SER A 69 0.38 2.69 7.98
N ASP A 70 -0.81 3.21 8.29
CA ASP A 70 -1.69 3.83 7.32
C ASP A 70 -1.05 5.12 6.75
N SER A 71 -0.42 5.94 7.62
CA SER A 71 0.31 7.13 7.18
C SER A 71 1.50 6.81 6.27
N GLN A 72 2.24 5.73 6.55
CA GLN A 72 3.32 5.23 5.70
C GLN A 72 2.80 4.79 4.32
N LEU A 73 1.66 4.08 4.30
CA LEU A 73 1.04 3.64 3.04
C LEU A 73 0.65 4.83 2.17
N ASP A 74 0.09 5.88 2.75
CA ASP A 74 -0.30 7.09 2.01
C ASP A 74 0.92 7.86 1.47
N LEU A 75 1.99 7.97 2.26
CA LEU A 75 3.25 8.55 1.79
C LEU A 75 3.88 7.72 0.66
N HIS A 76 3.84 6.39 0.75
CA HIS A 76 4.29 5.52 -0.34
C HIS A 76 3.47 5.70 -1.62
N LYS A 77 2.14 5.91 -1.52
CA LYS A 77 1.29 6.23 -2.67
C LYS A 77 1.71 7.56 -3.31
N LYS A 78 1.90 8.62 -2.50
CA LYS A 78 2.38 9.93 -2.96
C LYS A 78 3.74 9.81 -3.65
N LYS A 79 4.70 9.13 -3.02
CA LYS A 79 6.04 8.91 -3.61
C LYS A 79 5.97 8.17 -4.94
N ARG A 80 5.10 7.17 -5.06
CA ARG A 80 4.88 6.46 -6.33
C ARG A 80 4.31 7.38 -7.42
N GLN A 81 3.33 8.21 -7.09
CA GLN A 81 2.76 9.18 -8.02
C GLN A 81 3.82 10.19 -8.49
N LEU A 82 4.65 10.67 -7.58
CA LEU A 82 5.78 11.52 -7.90
C LEU A 82 6.78 10.82 -8.85
N MET A 83 7.15 9.56 -8.56
CA MET A 83 8.05 8.78 -9.42
C MET A 83 7.50 8.62 -10.85
N LEU A 84 6.18 8.55 -11.03
CA LEU A 84 5.58 8.53 -12.36
C LEU A 84 5.73 9.87 -13.09
N LYS A 85 5.65 11.00 -12.37
CA LYS A 85 5.89 12.33 -12.94
C LYS A 85 7.36 12.53 -13.32
N LEU A 86 8.29 11.91 -12.61
CA LEU A 86 9.74 12.01 -12.81
C LEU A 86 10.30 11.11 -13.92
N LYS A 87 9.45 10.40 -14.66
CA LYS A 87 9.90 9.62 -15.82
C LYS A 87 10.48 10.52 -16.91
N PRO A 88 11.54 10.08 -17.61
CA PRO A 88 12.18 10.86 -18.66
C PRO A 88 11.20 11.41 -19.70
N GLU A 89 10.17 10.62 -20.07
CA GLU A 89 9.15 11.00 -21.05
C GLU A 89 8.32 12.22 -20.58
N ASN A 90 8.19 12.40 -19.28
CA ASN A 90 7.39 13.49 -18.69
C ASN A 90 8.24 14.73 -18.34
N THR A 91 9.56 14.55 -18.21
CA THR A 91 10.47 15.62 -17.74
C THR A 91 11.24 16.31 -18.86
N ALA A 92 11.33 15.72 -20.05
CA ALA A 92 12.15 16.21 -21.17
C ALA A 92 11.80 17.64 -21.67
N GLY A 93 10.58 18.13 -21.39
CA GLY A 93 10.14 19.47 -21.82
C GLY A 93 9.78 20.39 -20.63
N MET A 94 10.12 20.01 -19.40
CA MET A 94 9.80 20.82 -18.22
C MET A 94 10.66 22.07 -18.13
N SER A 95 10.05 23.14 -17.70
CA SER A 95 10.76 24.36 -17.29
C SER A 95 11.50 24.17 -15.98
N ASP A 96 12.49 25.02 -15.70
CA ASP A 96 13.22 25.02 -14.41
C ASP A 96 12.28 25.16 -13.22
N ALA A 97 11.25 26.02 -13.35
CA ALA A 97 10.26 26.21 -12.29
C ALA A 97 9.44 24.95 -11.97
N GLU A 98 9.04 24.20 -13.00
CA GLU A 98 8.34 22.93 -12.83
C GLU A 98 9.25 21.87 -12.24
N THR A 99 10.50 21.82 -12.68
CA THR A 99 11.53 20.92 -12.13
C THR A 99 11.79 21.18 -10.66
N LEU A 100 11.99 22.45 -10.27
CA LEU A 100 12.16 22.85 -8.86
C LEU A 100 10.94 22.50 -8.01
N LYS A 101 9.72 22.65 -8.54
CA LYS A 101 8.50 22.24 -7.84
C LYS A 101 8.48 20.73 -7.55
N LEU A 102 8.88 19.89 -8.51
CA LEU A 102 8.95 18.44 -8.31
C LEU A 102 10.04 18.04 -7.33
N LEU A 103 11.19 18.70 -7.35
CA LEU A 103 12.26 18.51 -6.35
C LEU A 103 11.75 18.82 -4.95
N ASN A 104 11.12 19.97 -4.75
CA ASN A 104 10.52 20.34 -3.47
C ASN A 104 9.41 19.36 -3.03
N GLU A 105 8.58 18.85 -3.97
CA GLU A 105 7.58 17.83 -3.67
C GLU A 105 8.25 16.54 -3.16
N SER A 106 9.39 16.16 -3.75
CA SER A 106 10.18 14.99 -3.31
C SER A 106 10.76 15.16 -1.91
N GLU A 107 11.40 16.29 -1.65
CA GLU A 107 11.99 16.60 -0.34
C GLU A 107 10.92 16.67 0.77
N ASN A 108 9.76 17.25 0.47
CA ASN A 108 8.64 17.30 1.41
C ASN A 108 8.12 15.91 1.76
N ILE A 109 7.99 14.99 0.77
CA ILE A 109 7.57 13.61 1.02
C ILE A 109 8.60 12.90 1.89
N ASP A 110 9.90 13.05 1.64
CA ASP A 110 10.95 12.41 2.43
C ASP A 110 11.01 12.96 3.85
N THR A 111 10.82 14.28 4.01
CA THR A 111 10.68 14.94 5.32
C THR A 111 9.46 14.43 6.10
N ASP A 112 8.32 14.24 5.42
CA ASP A 112 7.11 13.68 6.03
C ASP A 112 7.34 12.25 6.51
N PHE A 113 8.08 11.41 5.76
CA PHE A 113 8.45 10.06 6.20
C PHE A 113 9.24 10.11 7.52
N GLU A 114 10.24 10.97 7.61
CA GLU A 114 11.05 11.08 8.82
C GLU A 114 10.26 11.65 10.00
N ASN A 115 9.42 12.66 9.76
CA ASN A 115 8.56 13.24 10.81
C ASN A 115 7.57 12.22 11.34
N LYS A 116 6.93 11.40 10.48
CA LYS A 116 6.03 10.32 10.90
C LYS A 116 6.75 9.25 11.72
N LYS A 117 7.99 8.88 11.33
CA LYS A 117 8.81 7.95 12.12
C LYS A 117 9.15 8.50 13.51
N ARG A 118 9.57 9.77 13.59
CA ARG A 118 9.88 10.43 14.87
C ARG A 118 8.65 10.51 15.77
N GLN A 119 7.51 10.90 15.19
CA GLN A 119 6.25 10.99 15.94
C GLN A 119 5.83 9.60 16.45
N PHE A 120 5.93 8.57 15.63
CA PHE A 120 5.61 7.19 16.01
C PHE A 120 6.45 6.72 17.20
N VAL A 121 7.77 6.94 17.17
CA VAL A 121 8.64 6.61 18.31
C VAL A 121 8.23 7.38 19.58
N LYS A 122 7.87 8.66 19.43
CA LYS A 122 7.41 9.48 20.55
C LYS A 122 6.08 8.99 21.11
N ASP A 123 5.14 8.61 20.26
CA ASP A 123 3.82 8.11 20.67
C ASP A 123 3.91 6.75 21.39
N LEU A 124 4.96 5.97 21.11
CA LEU A 124 5.21 4.68 21.78
C LEU A 124 5.90 4.84 23.15
N GLN A 125 6.51 5.99 23.43
CA GLN A 125 7.11 6.26 24.75
C GLN A 125 6.01 6.28 25.81
N GLY A 126 6.22 5.49 26.90
CA GLY A 126 5.22 5.32 27.94
C GLY A 126 4.13 4.27 27.62
N VAL A 127 4.09 3.71 26.41
CA VAL A 127 3.21 2.60 26.04
C VAL A 127 3.94 1.27 26.12
N ILE A 128 5.15 1.20 25.57
CA ILE A 128 6.06 0.05 25.64
C ILE A 128 7.44 0.50 26.09
N SER A 129 8.26 -0.43 26.59
CA SER A 129 9.61 -0.10 27.03
C SER A 129 10.51 0.38 25.88
N PRO A 130 11.54 1.19 26.17
CA PRO A 130 12.51 1.61 25.14
C PRO A 130 13.17 0.42 24.42
N GLN A 131 13.40 -0.69 25.12
CA GLN A 131 13.94 -1.93 24.55
C GLN A 131 12.97 -2.52 23.53
N LYS A 132 11.67 -2.56 23.82
CA LYS A 132 10.64 -3.01 22.87
C LYS A 132 10.53 -2.08 21.65
N ILE A 133 10.72 -0.76 21.82
CA ILE A 133 10.77 0.19 20.69
C ILE A 133 11.97 -0.11 19.78
N LEU A 134 13.13 -0.39 20.36
CA LEU A 134 14.32 -0.76 19.58
C LEU A 134 14.12 -2.11 18.86
N LEU A 135 13.54 -3.09 19.55
CA LEU A 135 13.21 -4.38 19.00
C LEU A 135 12.18 -4.29 17.87
N LEU A 136 11.20 -3.39 17.99
CA LEU A 136 10.23 -3.11 16.94
C LEU A 136 10.89 -2.61 15.63
N LYS A 137 11.87 -1.70 15.74
CA LYS A 137 12.63 -1.25 14.56
C LYS A 137 13.32 -2.41 13.86
N LYS A 138 13.98 -3.28 14.63
CA LYS A 138 14.63 -4.49 14.11
C LYS A 138 13.63 -5.47 13.50
N ALA A 139 12.50 -5.70 14.18
CA ALA A 139 11.45 -6.59 13.70
C ALA A 139 10.83 -6.10 12.37
N ASP A 140 10.64 -4.79 12.21
CA ASP A 140 10.13 -4.21 10.96
C ASP A 140 11.09 -4.41 9.78
N GLU A 141 12.39 -4.24 10.00
CA GLU A 141 13.43 -4.50 9.00
C GLU A 141 13.51 -5.98 8.64
N ASP A 142 13.49 -6.87 9.64
CA ASP A 142 13.51 -8.31 9.46
C ASP A 142 12.26 -8.80 8.69
N PHE A 143 11.09 -8.25 9.00
CA PHE A 143 9.86 -8.57 8.28
C PHE A 143 9.96 -8.17 6.79
N LYS A 144 10.42 -6.94 6.50
CA LYS A 144 10.61 -6.46 5.13
C LYS A 144 11.58 -7.36 4.36
N SER A 145 12.71 -7.69 4.97
CA SER A 145 13.72 -8.58 4.37
C SER A 145 13.14 -9.97 4.08
N THR A 146 12.43 -10.56 5.03
CA THR A 146 11.78 -11.87 4.89
C THR A 146 10.73 -11.86 3.78
N LEU A 147 9.90 -10.83 3.74
CA LEU A 147 8.87 -10.67 2.72
C LEU A 147 9.48 -10.57 1.31
N LEU A 148 10.53 -9.76 1.15
CA LEU A 148 11.24 -9.62 -0.12
C LEU A 148 11.89 -10.94 -0.58
N LYS A 149 12.48 -11.70 0.33
CA LYS A 149 13.03 -13.05 0.04
C LYS A 149 11.93 -14.00 -0.43
N GLN A 150 10.78 -14.00 0.22
CA GLN A 150 9.64 -14.84 -0.17
C GLN A 150 9.12 -14.48 -1.58
N PHE A 151 8.99 -13.19 -1.91
CA PHE A 151 8.57 -12.77 -3.24
C PHE A 151 9.60 -13.15 -4.32
N LYS A 152 10.90 -12.98 -4.04
CA LYS A 152 11.97 -13.38 -4.96
C LYS A 152 11.95 -14.88 -5.22
N ASN A 153 11.80 -15.69 -4.18
CA ASN A 153 11.77 -17.15 -4.30
C ASN A 153 10.54 -17.62 -5.09
N ARG A 154 9.35 -17.01 -4.89
CA ARG A 154 8.14 -17.31 -5.68
C ARG A 154 8.28 -16.97 -7.16
N ARG A 155 9.03 -15.93 -7.50
CA ARG A 155 9.26 -15.52 -8.89
C ARG A 155 10.26 -16.43 -9.59
N ASN A 156 11.19 -17.01 -8.86
CA ASN A 156 12.26 -17.89 -9.36
C ASN A 156 11.97 -19.38 -9.11
N GLY A 157 10.84 -19.72 -8.48
CA GLY A 157 10.42 -21.09 -8.24
C GLY A 157 9.82 -21.75 -9.48
N PRO A 158 9.81 -23.09 -9.55
CA PRO A 158 9.13 -23.80 -10.64
C PRO A 158 7.65 -23.44 -10.68
N PRO A 159 7.01 -23.42 -11.88
CA PRO A 159 5.59 -23.16 -11.99
C PRO A 159 4.80 -24.18 -11.18
N PRO A 160 3.63 -23.80 -10.63
CA PRO A 160 2.78 -24.75 -9.90
C PRO A 160 2.46 -25.93 -10.82
N ARG A 161 2.71 -27.14 -10.33
CA ARG A 161 2.25 -28.34 -11.01
C ARG A 161 0.71 -28.37 -10.91
N ASN A 162 0.06 -28.28 -12.07
CA ASN A 162 -1.37 -28.56 -12.19
C ASN A 162 -1.64 -30.03 -11.88
#